data_0b0a85de0aa402182684686202be4283
#
_entry.id   0b0a85de0aa402182684686202be4283
#
_cell.length_a   1.000
_cell.length_b   1.000
_cell.length_c   1.000
_cell.angle_alpha   90.00
_cell.angle_beta   90.00
_cell.angle_gamma   90.00
#
_symmetry.space_group_name_H-M   'P 1'
#
loop_
_entity.id
_entity.type
_entity.pdbx_description
1 polymer ?
#
loop_
_entity_poly.entity_id
_entity_poly.type
_entity_poly.pdbx_seq_one_letter_code
_entity_poly.pdbx_strand_id
1 'polypeptide(L)'
;MVRLLMPMLFVLMIIMVINAMINGDFARGLNFLFAPDFSEVDATTFLRAMGQAFFSLSLGMGSIMCYGSYMPQEENIFKTSLTVAGLDTLIAILAGLAIFPIIFAYGLEPGAGPGLVFVSLLSAFVDMPLGNLVGPAFFALLSIAALSSAISLLEPSVAYFEEEKIVSRFAAALTLGLSAWVIGLSLIHISEPTRLLA
;
A
#
# COMPACT_ATOMS: atom_id res chain seq x y z
N MET A 1 16.28 -5.93 -9.21
CA MET A 1 15.82 -4.99 -8.16
C MET A 1 14.68 -5.58 -7.35
N VAL A 2 13.52 -5.93 -7.94
CA VAL A 2 12.36 -6.50 -7.25
C VAL A 2 12.68 -7.76 -6.44
N ARG A 3 13.51 -8.68 -6.97
CA ARG A 3 13.92 -9.93 -6.28
C ARG A 3 14.61 -9.72 -4.93
N LEU A 4 15.20 -8.57 -4.69
CA LEU A 4 15.84 -8.21 -3.40
C LEU A 4 14.90 -7.37 -2.53
N LEU A 5 14.20 -6.41 -3.14
CA LEU A 5 13.34 -5.47 -2.41
C LEU A 5 12.12 -6.16 -1.79
N MET A 6 11.50 -7.14 -2.48
CA MET A 6 10.31 -7.82 -1.97
C MET A 6 10.60 -8.69 -0.72
N PRO A 7 11.63 -9.56 -0.70
CA PRO A 7 12.00 -10.25 0.54
C PRO A 7 12.36 -9.29 1.68
N MET A 8 13.07 -8.19 1.40
CA MET A 8 13.44 -7.20 2.40
C MET A 8 12.19 -6.51 2.98
N LEU A 9 11.22 -6.16 2.14
CA LEU A 9 9.93 -5.62 2.56
C LEU A 9 9.22 -6.59 3.49
N PHE A 10 9.16 -7.88 3.14
CA PHE A 10 8.50 -8.89 3.95
C PHE A 10 9.19 -9.09 5.30
N VAL A 11 10.53 -9.10 5.34
CA VAL A 11 11.31 -9.18 6.59
C VAL A 11 11.04 -7.95 7.47
N LEU A 12 11.08 -6.74 6.91
CA LEU A 12 10.75 -5.52 7.65
C LEU A 12 9.33 -5.55 8.20
N MET A 13 8.37 -6.03 7.41
CA MET A 13 6.97 -6.19 7.86
C MET A 13 6.88 -7.13 9.08
N ILE A 14 7.56 -8.27 9.05
CA ILE A 14 7.60 -9.21 10.19
C ILE A 14 8.24 -8.55 11.42
N ILE A 15 9.32 -7.82 11.26
CA ILE A 15 9.97 -7.08 12.35
C ILE A 15 8.98 -6.08 12.97
N MET A 16 8.21 -5.37 12.14
CA MET A 16 7.19 -4.43 12.60
C MET A 16 6.06 -5.14 13.37
N VAL A 17 5.60 -6.30 12.91
CA VAL A 17 4.59 -7.10 13.63
C VAL A 17 5.15 -7.57 14.97
N ILE A 18 6.37 -8.07 15.03
CA ILE A 18 7.01 -8.50 16.30
C ILE A 18 7.13 -7.30 17.25
N ASN A 19 7.54 -6.14 16.74
CA ASN A 19 7.59 -4.92 17.55
C ASN A 19 6.21 -4.54 18.09
N ALA A 20 5.17 -4.62 17.28
CA ALA A 20 3.79 -4.36 17.67
C ALA A 20 3.27 -5.37 18.72
N MET A 21 3.72 -6.62 18.68
CA MET A 21 3.42 -7.62 19.70
C MET A 21 4.07 -7.32 21.05
N ILE A 22 5.27 -6.74 21.04
CA ILE A 22 6.02 -6.47 22.27
C ILE A 22 5.61 -5.13 22.89
N ASN A 23 5.45 -4.10 22.11
CA ASN A 23 5.26 -2.72 22.54
C ASN A 23 3.84 -2.18 22.33
N GLY A 24 2.98 -2.93 21.65
CA GLY A 24 1.61 -2.55 21.30
C GLY A 24 0.55 -3.18 22.20
N ASP A 25 -0.68 -2.69 22.14
CA ASP A 25 -1.87 -3.37 22.67
C ASP A 25 -2.36 -4.40 21.62
N PHE A 26 -1.68 -5.54 21.58
CA PHE A 26 -1.90 -6.56 20.56
C PHE A 26 -3.29 -7.20 20.67
N ALA A 27 -3.82 -7.36 21.90
CA ALA A 27 -5.14 -7.91 22.10
C ALA A 27 -6.24 -7.01 21.53
N ARG A 28 -6.14 -5.70 21.75
CA ARG A 28 -7.07 -4.72 21.18
C ARG A 28 -6.95 -4.63 19.66
N GLY A 29 -5.73 -4.69 19.13
CA GLY A 29 -5.46 -4.72 17.70
C GLY A 29 -6.07 -5.94 17.01
N LEU A 30 -5.92 -7.14 17.60
CA LEU A 30 -6.55 -8.37 17.10
C LEU A 30 -8.07 -8.28 17.11
N ASN A 31 -8.63 -7.80 18.23
CA ASN A 31 -10.08 -7.65 18.35
C ASN A 31 -10.63 -6.69 17.29
N PHE A 32 -9.96 -5.56 17.06
CA PHE A 32 -10.33 -4.59 16.03
C PHE A 32 -10.33 -5.19 14.62
N LEU A 33 -9.32 -6.03 14.30
CA LEU A 33 -9.18 -6.62 12.96
C LEU A 33 -10.11 -7.81 12.71
N PHE A 34 -10.39 -8.62 13.75
CA PHE A 34 -11.03 -9.93 13.57
C PHE A 34 -12.36 -10.10 14.32
N ALA A 35 -12.84 -9.08 15.05
CA ALA A 35 -14.17 -9.09 15.67
C ALA A 35 -15.12 -8.18 14.87
N PRO A 36 -15.70 -8.66 13.75
CA PRO A 36 -16.58 -7.87 12.91
C PRO A 36 -17.92 -7.64 13.62
N ASP A 37 -18.42 -6.42 13.56
CA ASP A 37 -19.80 -6.11 13.91
C ASP A 37 -20.71 -6.27 12.69
N PHE A 38 -21.37 -7.41 12.61
CA PHE A 38 -22.28 -7.70 11.49
C PHE A 38 -23.55 -6.82 11.49
N SER A 39 -23.83 -6.09 12.56
CA SER A 39 -24.97 -5.17 12.61
C SER A 39 -24.75 -3.91 11.77
N GLU A 40 -23.48 -3.56 11.51
CA GLU A 40 -23.09 -2.41 10.69
C GLU A 40 -22.87 -2.77 9.20
N VAL A 41 -23.00 -4.06 8.84
CA VAL A 41 -22.79 -4.50 7.45
C VAL A 41 -24.02 -4.22 6.61
N ASP A 42 -23.88 -3.32 5.67
CA ASP A 42 -24.91 -2.91 4.70
C ASP A 42 -24.42 -3.03 3.25
N ALA A 43 -25.27 -2.63 2.30
CA ALA A 43 -24.91 -2.63 0.89
C ALA A 43 -23.73 -1.70 0.58
N THR A 44 -23.57 -0.61 1.32
CA THR A 44 -22.46 0.35 1.12
C THR A 44 -21.15 -0.24 1.62
N THR A 45 -21.16 -1.05 2.67
CA THR A 45 -20.01 -1.82 3.14
C THR A 45 -19.49 -2.76 2.05
N PHE A 46 -20.42 -3.45 1.38
CA PHE A 46 -20.08 -4.35 0.27
C PHE A 46 -19.44 -3.60 -0.91
N LEU A 47 -19.99 -2.46 -1.28
CA LEU A 47 -19.45 -1.62 -2.35
C LEU A 47 -18.08 -1.06 -2.01
N ARG A 48 -17.86 -0.65 -0.76
CA ARG A 48 -16.54 -0.18 -0.28
C ARG A 48 -15.51 -1.30 -0.30
N ALA A 49 -15.87 -2.49 0.19
CA ALA A 49 -14.99 -3.66 0.17
C ALA A 49 -14.60 -4.06 -1.26
N MET A 50 -15.58 -4.07 -2.19
CA MET A 50 -15.33 -4.33 -3.60
C MET A 50 -14.42 -3.25 -4.22
N GLY A 51 -14.68 -1.97 -3.96
CA GLY A 51 -13.83 -0.87 -4.41
C GLY A 51 -12.39 -0.99 -3.88
N GLN A 52 -12.22 -1.37 -2.61
CA GLN A 52 -10.91 -1.63 -2.03
C GLN A 52 -10.20 -2.80 -2.70
N ALA A 53 -10.90 -3.90 -2.98
CA ALA A 53 -10.32 -5.04 -3.69
C ALA A 53 -9.88 -4.68 -5.11
N PHE A 54 -10.69 -3.90 -5.85
CA PHE A 54 -10.32 -3.40 -7.17
C PHE A 54 -9.07 -2.52 -7.12
N PHE A 55 -8.97 -1.65 -6.14
CA PHE A 55 -7.83 -0.76 -5.96
C PHE A 55 -6.56 -1.54 -5.57
N SER A 56 -6.64 -2.40 -4.56
CA SER A 56 -5.52 -3.17 -4.03
C SER A 56 -4.92 -4.13 -5.08
N LEU A 57 -5.78 -4.83 -5.82
CA LEU A 57 -5.38 -5.73 -6.90
C LEU A 57 -5.10 -5.00 -8.23
N SER A 58 -5.19 -3.68 -8.27
CA SER A 58 -4.99 -2.88 -9.49
C SER A 58 -5.87 -3.30 -10.67
N LEU A 59 -7.12 -3.72 -10.38
CA LEU A 59 -8.09 -4.11 -11.41
C LEU A 59 -8.64 -2.86 -12.12
N GLY A 60 -8.78 -2.94 -13.44
CA GLY A 60 -9.30 -1.84 -14.26
C GLY A 60 -8.28 -0.76 -14.64
N MET A 61 -7.06 -0.82 -14.10
CA MET A 61 -5.97 0.16 -14.38
C MET A 61 -4.99 -0.31 -15.48
N GLY A 62 -5.26 -1.43 -16.13
CA GLY A 62 -4.40 -1.97 -17.18
C GLY A 62 -3.20 -2.79 -16.68
N SER A 63 -2.75 -2.61 -15.44
CA SER A 63 -1.55 -3.27 -14.90
C SER A 63 -1.65 -4.79 -14.95
N ILE A 64 -2.78 -5.37 -14.54
CA ILE A 64 -3.01 -6.82 -14.57
C ILE A 64 -3.00 -7.36 -16.02
N MET A 65 -3.55 -6.62 -16.98
CA MET A 65 -3.52 -7.00 -18.40
C MET A 65 -2.09 -7.00 -18.93
N CYS A 66 -1.32 -5.97 -18.61
CA CYS A 66 0.08 -5.83 -19.01
C CYS A 66 0.93 -6.97 -18.43
N TYR A 67 0.82 -7.25 -17.13
CA TYR A 67 1.53 -8.37 -16.52
C TYR A 67 1.05 -9.74 -17.02
N GLY A 68 -0.25 -9.87 -17.31
CA GLY A 68 -0.82 -11.06 -17.92
C GLY A 68 -0.22 -11.37 -19.30
N SER A 69 0.07 -10.34 -20.10
CA SER A 69 0.70 -10.50 -21.43
C SER A 69 2.15 -10.99 -21.35
N TYR A 70 2.83 -10.78 -20.22
CA TYR A 70 4.20 -11.28 -19.99
C TYR A 70 4.27 -12.70 -19.43
N MET A 71 3.12 -13.30 -19.10
CA MET A 71 3.08 -14.65 -18.54
C MET A 71 3.36 -15.73 -19.61
N PRO A 72 4.14 -16.76 -19.27
CA PRO A 72 4.28 -17.95 -20.13
C PRO A 72 2.93 -18.61 -20.40
N GLN A 73 2.76 -19.20 -21.59
CA GLN A 73 1.49 -19.84 -21.99
C GLN A 73 1.12 -21.08 -21.16
N GLU A 74 2.10 -21.69 -20.50
CA GLU A 74 1.90 -22.87 -19.64
C GLU A 74 1.38 -22.52 -18.25
N GLU A 75 1.38 -21.23 -17.86
CA GLU A 75 0.95 -20.81 -16.54
C GLU A 75 -0.56 -20.90 -16.34
N ASN A 76 -0.96 -21.40 -15.19
CA ASN A 76 -2.37 -21.52 -14.82
C ASN A 76 -2.87 -20.19 -14.25
N ILE A 77 -3.62 -19.43 -15.06
CA ILE A 77 -4.14 -18.11 -14.73
C ILE A 77 -4.97 -18.13 -13.42
N PHE A 78 -5.81 -19.15 -13.24
CA PHE A 78 -6.65 -19.24 -12.04
C PHE A 78 -5.80 -19.43 -10.78
N LYS A 79 -4.81 -20.33 -10.81
CA LYS A 79 -3.90 -20.56 -9.68
C LYS A 79 -3.09 -19.30 -9.36
N THR A 80 -2.58 -18.63 -10.37
CA THR A 80 -1.80 -17.41 -10.21
C THR A 80 -2.66 -16.28 -9.63
N SER A 81 -3.88 -16.09 -10.13
CA SER A 81 -4.80 -15.07 -9.62
C SER A 81 -5.18 -15.33 -8.16
N LEU A 82 -5.45 -16.58 -7.79
CA LEU A 82 -5.76 -16.94 -6.40
C LEU A 82 -4.55 -16.72 -5.48
N THR A 83 -3.35 -17.03 -5.96
CA THR A 83 -2.11 -16.79 -5.21
C THR A 83 -1.87 -15.29 -4.99
N VAL A 84 -2.07 -14.46 -6.01
CA VAL A 84 -1.92 -13.00 -5.91
C VAL A 84 -2.93 -12.43 -4.92
N ALA A 85 -4.22 -12.77 -5.04
CA ALA A 85 -5.26 -12.32 -4.13
C ALA A 85 -5.00 -12.75 -2.67
N GLY A 86 -4.54 -14.01 -2.48
CA GLY A 86 -4.20 -14.52 -1.16
C GLY A 86 -3.01 -13.80 -0.52
N LEU A 87 -1.96 -13.52 -1.30
CA LEU A 87 -0.80 -12.78 -0.83
C LEU A 87 -1.14 -11.31 -0.54
N ASP A 88 -1.94 -10.66 -1.37
CA ASP A 88 -2.43 -9.30 -1.14
C ASP A 88 -3.17 -9.21 0.21
N THR A 89 -4.12 -10.12 0.44
CA THR A 89 -4.86 -10.22 1.71
C THR A 89 -3.94 -10.48 2.90
N LEU A 90 -2.98 -11.39 2.75
CA LEU A 90 -2.02 -11.70 3.81
C LEU A 90 -1.19 -10.47 4.19
N ILE A 91 -0.69 -9.74 3.21
CA ILE A 91 0.09 -8.51 3.45
C ILE A 91 -0.77 -7.44 4.12
N ALA A 92 -2.03 -7.28 3.71
CA ALA A 92 -2.96 -6.34 4.33
C ALA A 92 -3.21 -6.67 5.82
N ILE A 93 -3.40 -7.96 6.14
CA ILE A 93 -3.56 -8.42 7.53
C ILE A 93 -2.28 -8.15 8.34
N LEU A 94 -1.11 -8.48 7.81
CA LEU A 94 0.17 -8.23 8.48
C LEU A 94 0.40 -6.74 8.72
N ALA A 95 0.05 -5.88 7.76
CA ALA A 95 0.12 -4.43 7.92
C ALA A 95 -0.81 -3.94 9.03
N GLY A 96 -2.03 -4.44 9.10
CA GLY A 96 -2.97 -4.14 10.18
C GLY A 96 -2.43 -4.59 11.55
N LEU A 97 -1.85 -5.79 11.64
CA LEU A 97 -1.21 -6.30 12.86
C LEU A 97 0.03 -5.51 13.28
N ALA A 98 0.71 -4.87 12.35
CA ALA A 98 1.84 -3.98 12.63
C ALA A 98 1.40 -2.60 13.13
N ILE A 99 0.28 -2.08 12.63
CA ILE A 99 -0.14 -0.69 12.84
C ILE A 99 -1.11 -0.55 14.02
N PHE A 100 -2.23 -1.28 14.02
CA PHE A 100 -3.30 -1.05 15.00
C PHE A 100 -2.89 -1.29 16.46
N PRO A 101 -2.14 -2.34 16.82
CA PRO A 101 -1.70 -2.52 18.20
C PRO A 101 -0.87 -1.35 18.73
N ILE A 102 -0.02 -0.77 17.88
CA ILE A 102 0.80 0.40 18.24
C ILE A 102 -0.11 1.62 18.47
N ILE A 103 -1.03 1.89 17.57
CA ILE A 103 -1.96 3.03 17.69
C ILE A 103 -2.76 2.93 18.99
N PHE A 104 -3.30 1.77 19.31
CA PHE A 104 -4.09 1.58 20.53
C PHE A 104 -3.27 1.66 21.81
N ALA A 105 -2.00 1.22 21.81
CA ALA A 105 -1.13 1.34 22.96
C ALA A 105 -0.85 2.80 23.36
N TYR A 106 -0.84 3.70 22.37
CA TYR A 106 -0.65 5.14 22.60
C TYR A 106 -1.97 5.93 22.70
N GLY A 107 -3.10 5.25 22.83
CA GLY A 107 -4.39 5.89 23.04
C GLY A 107 -4.89 6.70 21.84
N LEU A 108 -4.35 6.43 20.65
CA LEU A 108 -4.74 7.10 19.43
C LEU A 108 -5.96 6.39 18.79
N GLU A 109 -6.80 7.17 18.13
CA GLU A 109 -7.92 6.59 17.38
C GLU A 109 -7.44 6.03 16.03
N PRO A 110 -8.00 4.90 15.60
CA PRO A 110 -7.70 4.33 14.29
C PRO A 110 -8.35 5.20 13.21
N GLY A 111 -7.65 6.26 12.80
CA GLY A 111 -8.04 7.09 11.67
C GLY A 111 -7.99 6.32 10.36
N ALA A 112 -8.36 6.97 9.26
CA ALA A 112 -8.31 6.40 7.92
C ALA A 112 -7.41 7.23 6.99
N GLY A 113 -6.90 6.58 5.95
CA GLY A 113 -6.13 7.24 4.90
C GLY A 113 -4.75 7.76 5.34
N PRO A 114 -4.23 8.79 4.67
CA PRO A 114 -2.89 9.32 4.92
C PRO A 114 -2.67 9.82 6.36
N GLY A 115 -3.71 10.31 7.03
CA GLY A 115 -3.63 10.78 8.40
C GLY A 115 -3.23 9.70 9.38
N LEU A 116 -3.67 8.46 9.18
CA LEU A 116 -3.28 7.32 10.00
C LEU A 116 -1.76 7.10 9.96
N VAL A 117 -1.17 7.14 8.76
CA VAL A 117 0.24 6.83 8.54
C VAL A 117 1.16 7.99 8.90
N PHE A 118 0.81 9.21 8.49
CA PHE A 118 1.72 10.36 8.57
C PHE A 118 1.49 11.24 9.80
N VAL A 119 0.39 11.06 10.52
CA VAL A 119 0.12 11.82 11.75
C VAL A 119 0.06 10.86 12.94
N SER A 120 -0.92 9.95 12.98
CA SER A 120 -1.14 9.10 14.15
C SER A 120 0.04 8.16 14.42
N LEU A 121 0.50 7.44 13.41
CA LEU A 121 1.59 6.48 13.58
C LEU A 121 2.94 7.18 13.82
N LEU A 122 3.17 8.33 13.20
CA LEU A 122 4.38 9.12 13.46
C LEU A 122 4.44 9.60 14.92
N SER A 123 3.32 10.06 15.47
CA SER A 123 3.23 10.45 16.88
C SER A 123 3.53 9.27 17.80
N ALA A 124 2.99 8.07 17.49
CA ALA A 124 3.27 6.87 18.26
C ALA A 124 4.77 6.49 18.25
N PHE A 125 5.45 6.66 17.11
CA PHE A 125 6.88 6.36 17.01
C PHE A 125 7.76 7.30 17.85
N VAL A 126 7.34 8.53 18.08
CA VAL A 126 8.08 9.49 18.94
C VAL A 126 8.11 9.00 20.38
N ASP A 127 7.02 8.41 20.86
CA ASP A 127 6.84 8.05 22.27
C ASP A 127 7.22 6.60 22.59
N MET A 128 7.41 5.74 21.57
CA MET A 128 7.66 4.32 21.78
C MET A 128 9.15 3.99 22.00
N PRO A 129 9.47 2.91 22.76
CA PRO A 129 10.82 2.38 22.85
C PRO A 129 11.36 2.01 21.48
N LEU A 130 12.61 2.40 21.17
CA LEU A 130 13.25 2.21 19.86
C LEU A 130 12.53 2.89 18.68
N GLY A 131 11.65 3.86 18.93
CA GLY A 131 10.95 4.59 17.89
C GLY A 131 11.86 5.24 16.86
N ASN A 132 13.05 5.69 17.29
CA ASN A 132 14.10 6.22 16.42
C ASN A 132 14.63 5.22 15.38
N LEU A 133 14.45 3.91 15.60
CA LEU A 133 14.82 2.84 14.66
C LEU A 133 13.59 2.34 13.89
N VAL A 134 12.50 2.13 14.61
CA VAL A 134 11.25 1.56 14.07
C VAL A 134 10.58 2.52 13.08
N GLY A 135 10.53 3.81 13.40
CA GLY A 135 9.96 4.83 12.53
C GLY A 135 10.63 4.89 11.15
N PRO A 136 11.96 5.11 11.07
CA PRO A 136 12.67 5.08 9.79
C PRO A 136 12.55 3.75 9.05
N ALA A 137 12.55 2.60 9.76
CA ALA A 137 12.36 1.29 9.14
C ALA A 137 10.96 1.16 8.52
N PHE A 138 9.92 1.64 9.19
CA PHE A 138 8.57 1.67 8.66
C PHE A 138 8.46 2.55 7.40
N PHE A 139 9.00 3.76 7.44
CA PHE A 139 8.95 4.65 6.27
C PHE A 139 9.83 4.16 5.11
N ALA A 140 10.94 3.47 5.39
CA ALA A 140 11.72 2.78 4.37
C ALA A 140 10.90 1.67 3.69
N LEU A 141 10.22 0.84 4.48
CA LEU A 141 9.29 -0.20 4.00
C LEU A 141 8.19 0.42 3.13
N LEU A 142 7.54 1.47 3.61
CA LEU A 142 6.49 2.18 2.88
C LEU A 142 7.01 2.76 1.55
N SER A 143 8.21 3.35 1.55
CA SER A 143 8.84 3.90 0.35
C SER A 143 9.16 2.82 -0.69
N ILE A 144 9.65 1.66 -0.27
CA ILE A 144 9.89 0.51 -1.16
C ILE A 144 8.59 0.00 -1.76
N ALA A 145 7.54 -0.14 -0.94
CA ALA A 145 6.22 -0.55 -1.39
C ALA A 145 5.62 0.45 -2.39
N ALA A 146 5.67 1.74 -2.08
CA ALA A 146 5.18 2.81 -2.95
C ALA A 146 5.93 2.86 -4.29
N LEU A 147 7.25 2.71 -4.27
CA LEU A 147 8.07 2.70 -5.50
C LEU A 147 7.69 1.52 -6.41
N SER A 148 7.52 0.33 -5.85
CA SER A 148 7.13 -0.84 -6.64
C SER A 148 5.74 -0.67 -7.26
N SER A 149 4.79 -0.10 -6.52
CA SER A 149 3.44 0.20 -7.00
C SER A 149 3.46 1.28 -8.10
N ALA A 150 4.25 2.34 -7.93
CA ALA A 150 4.38 3.40 -8.93
C ALA A 150 4.92 2.86 -10.27
N ILE A 151 5.93 1.98 -10.23
CA ILE A 151 6.46 1.32 -11.43
C ILE A 151 5.36 0.49 -12.10
N SER A 152 4.60 -0.28 -11.33
CA SER A 152 3.53 -1.13 -11.84
C SER A 152 2.39 -0.33 -12.49
N LEU A 153 2.06 0.83 -11.96
CA LEU A 153 1.02 1.70 -12.52
C LEU A 153 1.45 2.39 -13.81
N LEU A 154 2.74 2.67 -13.97
CA LEU A 154 3.27 3.28 -15.21
C LEU A 154 3.45 2.27 -16.33
N GLU A 155 3.65 0.98 -16.01
CA GLU A 155 4.00 -0.06 -16.98
C GLU A 155 3.04 -0.18 -18.17
N PRO A 156 1.70 -0.15 -18.02
CA PRO A 156 0.78 -0.24 -19.16
C PRO A 156 0.98 0.89 -20.19
N SER A 157 1.21 2.11 -19.68
CA SER A 157 1.44 3.26 -20.55
C SER A 157 2.81 3.19 -21.22
N VAL A 158 3.85 2.77 -20.50
CA VAL A 158 5.20 2.59 -21.05
C VAL A 158 5.20 1.51 -22.12
N ALA A 159 4.55 0.36 -21.84
CA ALA A 159 4.44 -0.73 -22.80
C ALA A 159 3.72 -0.30 -24.09
N TYR A 160 2.61 0.43 -23.96
CA TYR A 160 1.89 0.97 -25.12
C TYR A 160 2.77 1.84 -26.03
N PHE A 161 3.50 2.81 -25.47
CA PHE A 161 4.38 3.68 -26.27
C PHE A 161 5.54 2.93 -26.91
N GLU A 162 6.03 1.87 -26.27
CA GLU A 162 7.10 1.01 -26.78
C GLU A 162 6.58 0.12 -27.93
N GLU A 163 5.45 -0.54 -27.76
CA GLU A 163 4.83 -1.42 -28.75
C GLU A 163 4.45 -0.70 -30.03
N GLU A 164 3.86 0.49 -29.90
CA GLU A 164 3.53 1.38 -31.02
C GLU A 164 4.77 2.07 -31.64
N LYS A 165 5.97 1.81 -31.13
CA LYS A 165 7.24 2.39 -31.59
C LYS A 165 7.26 3.92 -31.65
N ILE A 166 6.46 4.58 -30.78
CA ILE A 166 6.38 6.05 -30.73
C ILE A 166 7.66 6.61 -30.14
N VAL A 167 8.15 6.03 -29.04
CA VAL A 167 9.39 6.40 -28.37
C VAL A 167 10.05 5.15 -27.75
N SER A 168 11.33 5.27 -27.38
CA SER A 168 12.01 4.19 -26.67
C SER A 168 11.43 4.00 -25.27
N ARG A 169 11.49 2.78 -24.74
CA ARG A 169 11.01 2.44 -23.39
C ARG A 169 11.56 3.38 -22.31
N PHE A 170 12.86 3.73 -22.41
CA PHE A 170 13.48 4.67 -21.46
C PHE A 170 12.87 6.07 -21.56
N ALA A 171 12.67 6.59 -22.78
CA ALA A 171 12.06 7.90 -22.97
C ALA A 171 10.59 7.90 -22.51
N ALA A 172 9.82 6.86 -22.80
CA ALA A 172 8.45 6.70 -22.31
C ALA A 172 8.41 6.71 -20.78
N ALA A 173 9.23 5.89 -20.11
CA ALA A 173 9.27 5.81 -18.66
C ALA A 173 9.67 7.15 -18.02
N LEU A 174 10.65 7.84 -18.58
CA LEU A 174 11.11 9.14 -18.09
C LEU A 174 10.04 10.23 -18.24
N THR A 175 9.45 10.35 -19.44
CA THR A 175 8.44 11.39 -19.71
C THR A 175 7.16 11.17 -18.91
N LEU A 176 6.67 9.95 -18.86
CA LEU A 176 5.47 9.61 -18.07
C LEU A 176 5.72 9.77 -16.57
N GLY A 177 6.88 9.32 -16.08
CA GLY A 177 7.26 9.48 -14.69
C GLY A 177 7.37 10.94 -14.26
N LEU A 178 8.05 11.78 -15.06
CA LEU A 178 8.14 13.22 -14.80
C LEU A 178 6.78 13.91 -14.89
N SER A 179 5.94 13.55 -15.85
CA SER A 179 4.58 14.10 -15.98
C SER A 179 3.73 13.75 -14.76
N ALA A 180 3.76 12.51 -14.31
CA ALA A 180 3.05 12.06 -13.11
C ALA A 180 3.55 12.81 -11.86
N TRP A 181 4.86 13.03 -11.75
CA TRP A 181 5.45 13.79 -10.65
C TRP A 181 5.01 15.25 -10.65
N VAL A 182 5.05 15.94 -11.79
CA VAL A 182 4.60 17.33 -11.92
C VAL A 182 3.10 17.48 -11.58
N ILE A 183 2.27 16.56 -12.09
CA ILE A 183 0.83 16.55 -11.78
C ILE A 183 0.63 16.32 -10.28
N GLY A 184 1.38 15.37 -9.68
CA GLY A 184 1.34 15.11 -8.24
C GLY A 184 1.68 16.34 -7.40
N LEU A 185 2.70 17.10 -7.78
CA LEU A 185 3.06 18.37 -7.12
C LEU A 185 1.94 19.41 -7.24
N SER A 186 1.28 19.50 -8.40
CA SER A 186 0.17 20.45 -8.57
C SER A 186 -1.03 20.11 -7.69
N LEU A 187 -1.31 18.83 -7.44
CA LEU A 187 -2.37 18.38 -6.54
C LEU A 187 -2.11 18.76 -5.08
N ILE A 188 -0.85 18.81 -4.63
CA ILE A 188 -0.49 19.28 -3.29
C ILE A 188 -0.90 20.75 -3.14
N HIS A 189 -0.63 21.59 -4.12
CA HIS A 189 -1.00 23.02 -4.08
C HIS A 189 -2.51 23.26 -4.15
N ILE A 190 -3.27 22.38 -4.78
CA ILE A 190 -4.75 22.48 -4.85
C ILE A 190 -5.40 22.10 -3.53
N SER A 191 -4.81 21.17 -2.77
CA SER A 191 -5.36 20.70 -1.49
C SER A 191 -5.01 21.56 -0.28
N GLU A 192 -3.95 22.38 -0.35
CA GLU A 192 -3.53 23.26 0.75
C GLU A 192 -4.44 24.48 1.00
N PRO A 193 -5.03 25.18 0.00
CA PRO A 193 -5.84 26.36 0.25
C PRO A 193 -7.07 26.12 1.11
N THR A 194 -7.60 24.92 1.11
CA THR A 194 -8.78 24.55 1.91
C THR A 194 -8.47 24.35 3.40
N ARG A 195 -7.21 24.16 3.80
CA ARG A 195 -6.80 24.04 5.20
C ARG A 195 -6.45 25.36 5.86
N LEU A 196 -6.16 26.41 5.08
CA LEU A 196 -5.85 27.74 5.62
C LEU A 196 -7.10 28.61 5.84
N LEU A 197 -8.28 28.17 5.42
CA LEU A 197 -9.56 28.86 5.54
C LEU A 197 -10.54 28.15 6.50
N ALA A 198 -10.15 27.09 7.14
CA ALA A 198 -10.89 26.36 8.16
C ALA A 198 -10.21 26.48 9.54
#